data_1f4e9810f40ebf9f7a6ddcd6d5d77af4
#
_entry.id   1f4e9810f40ebf9f7a6ddcd6d5d77af4
#
_cell.length_a   1.000
_cell.length_b   1.000
_cell.length_c   1.000
_cell.angle_alpha   90.00
_cell.angle_beta   90.00
_cell.angle_gamma   90.00
#
_symmetry.space_group_name_H-M   'P 1'
#
loop_
_entity.id
_entity.type
_entity.pdbx_description
1 polymer ?
#
loop_
_entity_poly.entity_id
_entity_poly.type
_entity_poly.pdbx_seq_one_letter_code
_entity_poly.pdbx_strand_id
1 'polypeptide(L)'
;MRLLTSFAMLALCACSGGSQAPSQPAAATPPQPAAATQGDEPANPAFIGRVWRSTKLGSPLGSVLVFLPDRTLLMDSCFETYRVSKWGVAGDHIRWLEDTVPIEAEVVTPSKDELVLRMVGANREERYVAMTDPYTCPDMPK
;
A
#
# COMPACT_ATOMS: atom_id res chain seq x y z
N MET A 1 -52.01 38.15 34.21
CA MET A 1 -51.94 38.94 35.46
C MET A 1 -50.51 39.20 35.84
N ARG A 2 -50.06 40.44 35.88
CA ARG A 2 -48.82 41.05 36.43
C ARG A 2 -47.50 40.54 35.76
N LEU A 3 -46.83 41.37 34.89
CA LEU A 3 -46.16 42.69 35.11
C LEU A 3 -44.98 42.58 36.10
N LEU A 4 -43.80 42.89 35.64
CA LEU A 4 -42.92 44.00 35.96
C LEU A 4 -41.50 43.63 35.52
N THR A 5 -40.93 44.22 34.48
CA THR A 5 -40.07 45.44 34.47
C THR A 5 -38.86 45.37 35.41
N SER A 6 -37.62 45.43 34.88
CA SER A 6 -36.86 46.63 34.82
C SER A 6 -35.35 46.44 34.68
N PHE A 7 -34.75 47.30 33.87
CA PHE A 7 -33.44 47.96 33.95
C PHE A 7 -32.16 47.15 33.80
N ALA A 8 -31.49 47.23 32.67
CA ALA A 8 -30.53 48.28 32.31
C ALA A 8 -29.25 48.29 33.17
N MET A 9 -28.15 47.87 32.59
CA MET A 9 -26.89 48.63 32.75
C MET A 9 -25.90 48.22 31.62
N LEU A 10 -25.54 49.25 30.86
CA LEU A 10 -24.42 49.25 29.93
C LEU A 10 -23.13 49.07 30.72
N ALA A 11 -22.26 48.15 30.23
CA ALA A 11 -20.83 48.26 30.47
C ALA A 11 -20.13 47.88 29.15
N LEU A 12 -19.65 48.89 28.43
CA LEU A 12 -18.67 48.74 27.38
C LEU A 12 -17.35 48.31 28.03
N CYS A 13 -16.90 47.11 27.74
CA CYS A 13 -15.51 46.74 27.89
C CYS A 13 -14.99 46.31 26.51
N ALA A 14 -14.28 47.23 25.87
CA ALA A 14 -13.44 46.95 24.74
C ALA A 14 -12.22 46.15 25.23
N CYS A 15 -12.21 44.88 24.98
CA CYS A 15 -10.99 44.08 25.04
C CYS A 15 -10.70 43.56 23.64
N SER A 16 -9.71 44.18 23.01
CA SER A 16 -9.00 43.66 21.87
C SER A 16 -8.33 42.34 22.30
N GLY A 17 -8.98 41.23 22.09
CA GLY A 17 -8.44 39.90 22.28
C GLY A 17 -8.26 39.25 20.91
N GLY A 18 -7.01 39.15 20.48
CA GLY A 18 -6.66 38.45 19.25
C GLY A 18 -7.21 37.02 19.27
N SER A 19 -8.02 36.71 18.29
CA SER A 19 -8.43 35.35 18.02
C SER A 19 -7.19 34.52 17.60
N GLN A 20 -6.56 33.92 18.58
CA GLN A 20 -5.69 32.77 18.28
C GLN A 20 -6.63 31.63 17.89
N ALA A 21 -6.67 31.33 16.60
CA ALA A 21 -7.24 30.09 16.13
C ALA A 21 -6.54 28.92 16.86
N PRO A 22 -7.27 27.92 17.35
CA PRO A 22 -6.66 26.76 17.94
C PRO A 22 -5.78 26.12 16.88
N SER A 23 -4.47 26.00 17.15
CA SER A 23 -3.52 25.27 16.34
C SER A 23 -4.01 23.82 16.29
N GLN A 24 -4.57 23.44 15.17
CA GLN A 24 -4.95 22.06 14.88
C GLN A 24 -3.67 21.23 14.99
N PRO A 25 -3.63 20.16 15.81
CA PRO A 25 -2.47 19.28 15.84
C PRO A 25 -2.22 18.82 14.41
N ALA A 26 -1.03 19.06 13.89
CA ALA A 26 -0.62 18.53 12.61
C ALA A 26 -0.86 17.03 12.66
N ALA A 27 -1.77 16.54 11.83
CA ALA A 27 -1.97 15.12 11.65
C ALA A 27 -0.60 14.53 11.29
N ALA A 28 -0.11 13.64 12.13
CA ALA A 28 1.14 12.94 11.87
C ALA A 28 0.95 12.22 10.53
N THR A 29 1.66 12.69 9.52
CA THR A 29 1.74 12.00 8.23
C THR A 29 2.22 10.57 8.52
N PRO A 30 1.48 9.52 8.11
CA PRO A 30 1.96 8.16 8.27
C PRO A 30 3.38 8.08 7.70
N PRO A 31 4.30 7.32 8.31
CA PRO A 31 5.64 7.17 7.78
C PRO A 31 5.53 6.61 6.35
N GLN A 32 5.74 7.48 5.38
CA GLN A 32 5.83 7.09 3.99
C GLN A 32 7.06 6.18 3.90
N PRO A 33 6.96 4.96 3.32
CA PRO A 33 8.12 4.12 3.13
C PRO A 33 9.20 4.97 2.47
N ALA A 34 10.39 5.01 3.08
CA ALA A 34 11.49 5.77 2.52
C ALA A 34 11.60 5.43 1.04
N ALA A 35 11.47 6.43 0.19
CA ALA A 35 11.61 6.25 -1.25
C ALA A 35 12.92 5.48 -1.47
N ALA A 36 12.83 4.31 -2.11
CA ALA A 36 14.00 3.53 -2.45
C ALA A 36 14.94 4.45 -3.23
N THR A 37 16.14 4.61 -2.75
CA THR A 37 17.17 5.42 -3.41
C THR A 37 17.31 4.88 -4.83
N GLN A 38 17.15 5.74 -5.83
CA GLN A 38 17.37 5.39 -7.24
C GLN A 38 18.84 4.97 -7.37
N GLY A 39 19.08 3.67 -7.45
CA GLY A 39 20.45 3.12 -7.54
C GLY A 39 20.53 1.65 -7.13
N ASP A 40 19.65 1.18 -6.27
CA ASP A 40 19.68 -0.22 -5.83
C ASP A 40 18.91 -1.11 -6.81
N GLU A 41 19.63 -1.67 -7.78
CA GLU A 41 19.08 -2.73 -8.61
C GLU A 41 19.00 -4.01 -7.77
N PRO A 42 17.92 -4.80 -7.86
CA PRO A 42 17.85 -6.07 -7.15
C PRO A 42 18.98 -7.00 -7.62
N ALA A 43 19.55 -7.75 -6.70
CA ALA A 43 20.66 -8.69 -6.98
C ALA A 43 20.30 -9.68 -8.12
N ASN A 44 19.00 -9.88 -8.37
CA ASN A 44 18.52 -10.67 -9.48
C ASN A 44 17.29 -10.04 -10.12
N PRO A 45 17.44 -9.30 -11.24
CA PRO A 45 16.35 -8.62 -11.93
C PRO A 45 15.42 -9.55 -12.74
N ALA A 46 15.67 -10.85 -12.77
CA ALA A 46 14.95 -11.79 -13.65
C ALA A 46 13.44 -11.86 -13.39
N PHE A 47 12.97 -11.40 -12.23
CA PHE A 47 11.54 -11.34 -11.91
C PHE A 47 10.83 -10.07 -12.43
N ILE A 48 11.58 -9.06 -12.89
CA ILE A 48 11.03 -7.79 -13.33
C ILE A 48 10.42 -7.92 -14.72
N GLY A 49 9.28 -7.24 -14.95
CA GLY A 49 8.61 -7.19 -16.26
C GLY A 49 7.88 -8.48 -16.64
N ARG A 50 7.61 -9.35 -15.68
CA ARG A 50 6.88 -10.61 -15.88
C ARG A 50 5.59 -10.62 -15.08
N VAL A 51 4.61 -11.35 -15.58
CA VAL A 51 3.37 -11.65 -14.87
C VAL A 51 3.57 -12.95 -14.08
N TRP A 52 3.45 -12.85 -12.77
CA TRP A 52 3.68 -13.93 -11.82
C TRP A 52 2.36 -14.39 -11.20
N ARG A 53 1.87 -15.56 -11.58
CA ARG A 53 0.64 -16.13 -11.05
C ARG A 53 0.91 -16.92 -9.78
N SER A 54 0.16 -16.63 -8.71
CA SER A 54 0.24 -17.36 -7.44
C SER A 54 -0.12 -18.84 -7.63
N THR A 55 0.66 -19.71 -6.99
CA THR A 55 0.37 -21.16 -6.90
C THR A 55 -0.19 -21.55 -5.53
N LYS A 56 -0.35 -20.59 -4.63
CA LYS A 56 -0.80 -20.82 -3.27
C LYS A 56 -2.27 -21.22 -3.24
N LEU A 57 -2.56 -22.33 -2.58
CA LEU A 57 -3.94 -22.76 -2.32
C LEU A 57 -4.67 -21.73 -1.46
N GLY A 58 -5.90 -21.38 -1.87
CA GLY A 58 -6.72 -20.39 -1.17
C GLY A 58 -6.41 -18.94 -1.55
N SER A 59 -5.47 -18.68 -2.45
CA SER A 59 -5.36 -17.35 -3.06
C SER A 59 -6.60 -17.03 -3.89
N PRO A 60 -6.96 -15.74 -4.02
CA PRO A 60 -7.99 -15.33 -4.96
C PRO A 60 -7.71 -15.88 -6.37
N LEU A 61 -8.77 -16.26 -7.07
CA LEU A 61 -8.64 -16.86 -8.41
C LEU A 61 -7.93 -15.90 -9.37
N GLY A 62 -6.94 -16.38 -10.09
CA GLY A 62 -6.17 -15.56 -11.02
C GLY A 62 -5.23 -14.55 -10.37
N SER A 63 -4.92 -14.72 -9.08
CA SER A 63 -3.99 -13.83 -8.36
C SER A 63 -2.66 -13.72 -9.05
N VAL A 64 -2.26 -12.50 -9.41
CA VAL A 64 -1.00 -12.18 -10.09
C VAL A 64 -0.26 -11.02 -9.45
N LEU A 65 1.06 -11.03 -9.60
CA LEU A 65 1.98 -9.93 -9.31
C LEU A 65 2.73 -9.55 -10.57
N VAL A 66 2.95 -8.24 -10.76
CA VAL A 66 3.83 -7.73 -11.82
C VAL A 66 4.74 -6.66 -11.24
N PHE A 67 6.03 -6.96 -11.14
CA PHE A 67 7.05 -6.00 -10.74
C PHE A 67 7.55 -5.27 -11.97
N LEU A 68 7.20 -4.00 -12.12
CA LEU A 68 7.61 -3.20 -13.27
C LEU A 68 8.98 -2.54 -13.05
N PRO A 69 9.74 -2.23 -14.12
CA PRO A 69 11.05 -1.59 -14.02
C PRO A 69 11.02 -0.21 -13.36
N ASP A 70 9.89 0.51 -13.47
CA ASP A 70 9.68 1.83 -12.87
C ASP A 70 9.36 1.77 -11.36
N ARG A 71 9.59 0.62 -10.74
CA ARG A 71 9.29 0.35 -9.32
C ARG A 71 7.80 0.35 -9.00
N THR A 72 6.95 0.13 -9.96
CA THR A 72 5.52 -0.13 -9.74
C THR A 72 5.29 -1.63 -9.57
N LEU A 73 4.56 -2.01 -8.53
CA LEU A 73 4.00 -3.34 -8.33
C LEU A 73 2.51 -3.29 -8.64
N LEU A 74 2.08 -4.08 -9.61
CA LEU A 74 0.68 -4.34 -9.88
C LEU A 74 0.29 -5.68 -9.24
N MET A 75 -0.80 -5.67 -8.50
CA MET A 75 -1.42 -6.83 -7.89
C MET A 75 -2.85 -6.93 -8.42
N ASP A 76 -3.24 -8.08 -8.93
CA ASP A 76 -4.55 -8.28 -9.55
C ASP A 76 -5.08 -9.69 -9.30
N SER A 77 -6.39 -9.85 -9.45
CA SER A 77 -7.09 -11.15 -9.41
C SER A 77 -8.42 -11.04 -10.15
N CYS A 78 -9.09 -12.18 -10.42
CA CYS A 78 -10.26 -12.21 -11.31
C CYS A 78 -11.45 -11.34 -10.90
N PHE A 79 -11.69 -11.22 -9.59
CA PHE A 79 -12.94 -10.61 -9.10
C PHE A 79 -12.67 -9.47 -8.10
N GLU A 80 -11.43 -9.05 -7.98
CA GLU A 80 -11.03 -7.95 -7.12
C GLU A 80 -10.58 -6.76 -7.96
N THR A 81 -10.65 -5.58 -7.40
CA THR A 81 -10.04 -4.40 -8.01
C THR A 81 -8.52 -4.54 -7.95
N TYR A 82 -7.84 -4.32 -9.06
CA TYR A 82 -6.39 -4.30 -9.07
C TYR A 82 -5.84 -3.25 -8.09
N ARG A 83 -4.69 -3.56 -7.53
CA ARG A 83 -3.98 -2.67 -6.61
C ARG A 83 -2.62 -2.32 -7.18
N VAL A 84 -2.19 -1.09 -6.90
CA VAL A 84 -0.89 -0.59 -7.33
C VAL A 84 -0.13 -0.10 -6.11
N SER A 85 1.12 -0.51 -6.00
CA SER A 85 2.04 -0.04 -4.96
C SER A 85 3.38 0.31 -5.58
N LYS A 86 4.22 0.99 -4.81
CA LYS A 86 5.64 1.10 -5.14
C LYS A 86 6.39 -0.03 -4.45
N TRP A 87 7.31 -0.66 -5.18
CA TRP A 87 8.24 -1.61 -4.61
C TRP A 87 9.67 -1.06 -4.64
N GLY A 88 10.50 -1.53 -3.73
CA GLY A 88 11.88 -1.12 -3.63
C GLY A 88 12.77 -2.25 -3.16
N VAL A 89 14.09 -2.02 -3.25
CA VAL A 89 15.12 -2.92 -2.74
C VAL A 89 15.59 -2.45 -1.38
N ALA A 90 15.83 -3.38 -0.47
CA ALA A 90 16.38 -3.12 0.86
C ALA A 90 17.41 -4.22 1.15
N GLY A 91 18.66 -4.00 0.76
CA GLY A 91 19.70 -5.04 0.79
C GLY A 91 19.40 -6.16 -0.20
N ASP A 92 19.29 -7.38 0.31
CA ASP A 92 18.92 -8.59 -0.44
C ASP A 92 17.41 -8.86 -0.49
N HIS A 93 16.60 -7.98 0.10
CA HIS A 93 15.14 -8.08 0.12
C HIS A 93 14.49 -7.09 -0.84
N ILE A 94 13.26 -7.38 -1.22
CA ILE A 94 12.32 -6.44 -1.83
C ILE A 94 11.23 -6.08 -0.83
N ARG A 95 10.69 -4.86 -0.93
CA ARG A 95 9.63 -4.39 -0.04
C ARG A 95 8.57 -3.59 -0.81
N TRP A 96 7.34 -3.68 -0.34
CA TRP A 96 6.21 -2.90 -0.85
C TRP A 96 5.16 -2.69 0.24
N LEU A 97 4.11 -1.94 -0.08
CA LEU A 97 2.91 -1.86 0.77
C LEU A 97 1.80 -2.67 0.13
N GLU A 98 1.16 -3.52 0.92
CA GLU A 98 -0.10 -4.13 0.57
C GLU A 98 -1.18 -3.50 1.44
N ASP A 99 -2.01 -2.65 0.82
CA ASP A 99 -2.90 -1.70 1.48
C ASP A 99 -2.11 -0.75 2.42
N THR A 100 -2.05 -1.02 3.70
CA THR A 100 -1.26 -0.26 4.69
C THR A 100 -0.19 -1.11 5.37
N VAL A 101 -0.09 -2.38 5.01
CA VAL A 101 0.83 -3.33 5.64
C VAL A 101 2.14 -3.34 4.86
N PRO A 102 3.28 -3.05 5.51
CA PRO A 102 4.58 -3.21 4.86
C PRO A 102 4.88 -4.70 4.70
N ILE A 103 5.20 -5.06 3.49
CA ILE A 103 5.63 -6.41 3.12
C ILE A 103 7.11 -6.34 2.77
N GLU A 104 7.87 -7.30 3.26
CA GLU A 104 9.28 -7.49 2.93
C GLU A 104 9.52 -8.96 2.62
N ALA A 105 10.25 -9.23 1.55
CA ALA A 105 10.53 -10.58 1.09
C ALA A 105 11.92 -10.70 0.47
N GLU A 106 12.58 -11.81 0.77
CA GLU A 106 13.77 -12.27 0.06
C GLU A 106 13.34 -12.93 -1.26
N VAL A 107 14.03 -12.59 -2.35
CA VAL A 107 13.85 -13.24 -3.65
C VAL A 107 14.75 -14.48 -3.70
N VAL A 108 14.20 -15.64 -3.33
CA VAL A 108 14.99 -16.88 -3.15
C VAL A 108 15.40 -17.50 -4.48
N THR A 109 14.46 -17.58 -5.42
CA THR A 109 14.73 -18.22 -6.73
C THR A 109 13.97 -17.46 -7.81
N PRO A 110 14.61 -16.50 -8.47
CA PRO A 110 14.07 -15.93 -9.68
C PRO A 110 14.61 -16.73 -10.86
N SER A 111 13.85 -17.66 -11.34
CA SER A 111 14.09 -18.29 -12.65
C SER A 111 13.23 -17.61 -13.70
N LYS A 112 13.39 -18.01 -14.95
CA LYS A 112 12.49 -17.52 -16.02
C LYS A 112 11.04 -18.02 -15.86
N ASP A 113 10.82 -19.10 -15.10
CA ASP A 113 9.54 -19.80 -15.03
C ASP A 113 8.94 -19.79 -13.60
N GLU A 114 9.77 -19.56 -12.57
CA GLU A 114 9.34 -19.57 -11.17
C GLU A 114 9.93 -18.40 -10.39
N LEU A 115 9.12 -17.82 -9.53
CA LEU A 115 9.50 -16.82 -8.52
C LEU A 115 9.11 -17.35 -7.14
N VAL A 116 10.09 -17.43 -6.23
CA VAL A 116 9.86 -17.79 -4.84
C VAL A 116 10.22 -16.59 -3.96
N LEU A 117 9.24 -16.13 -3.19
CA LEU A 117 9.40 -15.06 -2.22
C LEU A 117 9.32 -15.64 -0.81
N ARG A 118 10.41 -15.51 -0.04
CA ARG A 118 10.42 -15.84 1.39
C ARG A 118 10.03 -14.59 2.18
N MET A 119 8.88 -14.64 2.81
CA MET A 119 8.33 -13.50 3.55
C MET A 119 9.10 -13.27 4.85
N VAL A 120 9.67 -12.09 5.02
CA VAL A 120 10.40 -11.72 6.24
C VAL A 120 9.43 -11.66 7.43
N GLY A 121 9.84 -12.29 8.53
CA GLY A 121 9.02 -12.34 9.75
C GLY A 121 7.86 -13.33 9.75
N ALA A 122 7.58 -14.02 8.64
CA ALA A 122 6.43 -14.93 8.53
C ALA A 122 6.82 -16.40 8.31
N ASN A 123 8.07 -16.78 8.30
CA ASN A 123 8.58 -18.15 8.08
C ASN A 123 7.77 -18.94 7.03
N ARG A 124 7.40 -18.29 5.94
CA ARG A 124 6.65 -18.88 4.84
C ARG A 124 7.24 -18.45 3.49
N GLU A 125 7.13 -19.33 2.52
CA GLU A 125 7.44 -19.03 1.12
C GLU A 125 6.15 -18.89 0.32
N GLU A 126 6.14 -17.93 -0.57
CA GLU A 126 5.10 -17.79 -1.57
C GLU A 126 5.70 -18.09 -2.94
N ARG A 127 5.00 -18.94 -3.69
CA ARG A 127 5.48 -19.45 -4.98
C ARG A 127 4.58 -18.96 -6.10
N TYR A 128 5.23 -18.57 -7.18
CA TYR A 128 4.57 -18.04 -8.36
C TYR A 128 5.19 -18.68 -9.59
N VAL A 129 4.38 -18.83 -10.63
CA VAL A 129 4.81 -19.27 -11.95
C VAL A 129 4.67 -18.14 -12.95
N ALA A 130 5.64 -18.03 -13.87
CA ALA A 130 5.57 -17.07 -14.95
C ALA A 130 4.40 -17.43 -15.88
N MET A 131 3.62 -16.41 -16.27
CA MET A 131 2.59 -16.58 -17.27
C MET A 131 3.14 -16.23 -18.66
N THR A 132 2.91 -17.13 -19.61
CA THR A 132 3.20 -16.91 -21.03
C THR A 132 1.97 -16.44 -21.79
N ASP A 133 0.79 -16.84 -21.33
CA ASP A 133 -0.49 -16.52 -21.93
C ASP A 133 -1.38 -15.74 -20.95
N PRO A 134 -2.26 -14.85 -21.42
CA PRO A 134 -3.21 -14.15 -20.56
C PRO A 134 -4.11 -15.12 -19.80
N TYR A 135 -4.28 -14.89 -18.50
CA TYR A 135 -5.24 -15.66 -17.71
C TYR A 135 -6.67 -15.23 -18.08
N THR A 136 -7.48 -16.18 -18.42
CA THR A 136 -8.90 -15.94 -18.67
C THR A 136 -9.69 -16.21 -17.40
N CYS A 137 -10.28 -15.17 -16.84
CA CYS A 137 -11.14 -15.31 -15.67
C CYS A 137 -12.45 -16.02 -16.07
N PRO A 138 -12.94 -16.96 -15.25
CA PRO A 138 -14.25 -17.54 -15.47
C PRO A 138 -15.35 -16.51 -15.24
N ASP A 139 -16.55 -16.79 -15.72
CA ASP A 139 -17.71 -15.97 -15.41
C ASP A 139 -17.95 -15.92 -13.90
N MET A 140 -18.40 -14.75 -13.42
CA MET A 140 -18.76 -14.62 -12.01
C MET A 140 -19.89 -15.60 -11.65
N PRO A 141 -19.81 -16.28 -10.49
CA PRO A 141 -20.92 -17.07 -9.99
C PRO A 141 -22.18 -16.18 -9.88
N LYS A 142 -23.30 -16.68 -10.39
CA LYS A 142 -24.60 -15.99 -10.31
C LYS A 142 -25.21 -16.18 -8.93
#